data_1c529ed3850d08c0f076318f05797265
#
_entry.id   1c529ed3850d08c0f076318f05797265
#
_cell.length_a   1.000
_cell.length_b   1.000
_cell.length_c   1.000
_cell.angle_alpha   90.00
_cell.angle_beta   90.00
_cell.angle_gamma   90.00
#
_symmetry.space_group_name_H-M   'P 1'
#
loop_
_entity.id
_entity.type
_entity.pdbx_description
1 polymer ?
#
loop_
_entity_poly.entity_id
_entity_poly.type
_entity_poly.pdbx_seq_one_letter_code
_entity_poly.pdbx_strand_id
1 'polypeptide(L)'
;MIEEALEHAVAIMTDGGVGALSVSEVARRMGMRGPSLYKYFPSLHAMYDALFARGLAEERAAVLAAMDGLPRGVPRLHAAAAAIVRWCVEHPALAQLLHWRPVPGFEPSAETFAASVQDSEDERAEFAEAVRLGQLSPAADSDEAARLYTVILSGLISQQMANQPGASFAEGAFTRLTDTAVEIFLAAYEPPPPPTTPPAP
;
A
#
# COMPACT_ATOMS: atom_id res chain seq x y z
N MET A 1 -2.04 -24.69 7.73
CA MET A 1 -3.05 -24.39 8.77
C MET A 1 -3.22 -22.90 9.05
N ILE A 2 -2.20 -22.14 9.55
CA ILE A 2 -2.35 -20.67 9.73
C ILE A 2 -2.60 -20.02 8.37
N GLU A 3 -1.79 -20.31 7.37
CA GLU A 3 -1.93 -19.78 6.02
C GLU A 3 -3.31 -20.11 5.42
N GLU A 4 -3.73 -21.35 5.49
CA GLU A 4 -5.05 -21.80 5.05
C GLU A 4 -6.19 -21.05 5.77
N ALA A 5 -6.05 -20.80 7.05
CA ALA A 5 -7.02 -19.98 7.81
C ALA A 5 -7.07 -18.54 7.29
N LEU A 6 -5.92 -17.95 6.99
CA LEU A 6 -5.86 -16.59 6.43
C LEU A 6 -6.41 -16.53 5.00
N GLU A 7 -6.22 -17.58 4.19
CA GLU A 7 -6.85 -17.67 2.86
C GLU A 7 -8.38 -17.70 2.97
N HIS A 8 -8.93 -18.54 3.86
CA HIS A 8 -10.38 -18.56 4.11
C HIS A 8 -10.88 -17.24 4.68
N ALA A 9 -10.11 -16.58 5.54
CA ALA A 9 -10.45 -15.28 6.09
C ALA A 9 -10.51 -14.20 4.99
N VAL A 10 -9.51 -14.15 4.08
CA VAL A 10 -9.53 -13.25 2.92
C VAL A 10 -10.75 -13.51 2.04
N ALA A 11 -11.06 -14.78 1.75
CA ALA A 11 -12.24 -15.13 0.96
C ALA A 11 -13.55 -14.67 1.61
N ILE A 12 -13.69 -14.80 2.95
CA ILE A 12 -14.86 -14.29 3.69
C ILE A 12 -14.96 -12.77 3.58
N MET A 13 -13.85 -12.07 3.74
CA MET A 13 -13.81 -10.61 3.62
C MET A 13 -14.11 -10.14 2.19
N THR A 14 -13.67 -10.88 1.19
CA THR A 14 -13.96 -10.58 -0.23
C THR A 14 -15.45 -10.74 -0.54
N ASP A 15 -16.08 -11.81 -0.04
CA ASP A 15 -17.50 -12.12 -0.29
C ASP A 15 -18.46 -11.19 0.46
N GLY A 16 -18.14 -10.87 1.72
CA GLY A 16 -19.05 -10.19 2.65
C GLY A 16 -18.57 -8.85 3.21
N GLY A 17 -17.41 -8.37 2.76
CA GLY A 17 -16.73 -7.20 3.33
C GLY A 17 -15.89 -7.53 4.57
N VAL A 18 -14.99 -6.62 4.94
CA VAL A 18 -14.04 -6.83 6.06
C VAL A 18 -14.74 -7.19 7.38
N GLY A 19 -15.88 -6.57 7.65
CA GLY A 19 -16.67 -6.82 8.87
C GLY A 19 -17.38 -8.18 8.93
N ALA A 20 -17.43 -8.94 7.83
CA ALA A 20 -18.06 -10.28 7.79
C ALA A 20 -17.18 -11.37 8.42
N LEU A 21 -15.91 -11.07 8.70
CA LEU A 21 -14.97 -12.05 9.23
C LEU A 21 -15.37 -12.53 10.62
N SER A 22 -15.37 -13.85 10.81
CA SER A 22 -15.49 -14.47 12.12
C SER A 22 -14.63 -15.73 12.22
N VAL A 23 -13.99 -15.92 13.38
CA VAL A 23 -13.15 -17.10 13.65
C VAL A 23 -13.96 -18.41 13.49
N SER A 24 -15.24 -18.40 13.88
CA SER A 24 -16.12 -19.56 13.75
C SER A 24 -16.42 -19.92 12.29
N GLU A 25 -16.62 -18.92 11.43
CA GLU A 25 -16.86 -19.14 10.00
C GLU A 25 -15.60 -19.65 9.29
N VAL A 26 -14.43 -19.11 9.64
CA VAL A 26 -13.15 -19.63 9.12
C VAL A 26 -12.98 -21.10 9.52
N ALA A 27 -13.16 -21.43 10.80
CA ALA A 27 -13.08 -22.82 11.27
C ALA A 27 -14.05 -23.74 10.52
N ARG A 28 -15.29 -23.27 10.29
CA ARG A 28 -16.31 -24.02 9.54
C ARG A 28 -15.85 -24.28 8.08
N ARG A 29 -15.29 -23.29 7.39
CA ARG A 29 -14.75 -23.45 6.02
C ARG A 29 -13.57 -24.42 5.96
N MET A 30 -12.76 -24.45 7.02
CA MET A 30 -11.65 -25.40 7.17
C MET A 30 -12.09 -26.82 7.61
N GLY A 31 -13.39 -27.08 7.85
CA GLY A 31 -13.88 -28.35 8.39
C GLY A 31 -13.45 -28.62 9.84
N MET A 32 -13.08 -27.56 10.58
CA MET A 32 -12.59 -27.63 11.96
C MET A 32 -13.65 -27.22 12.98
N ARG A 33 -13.46 -27.63 14.24
CA ARG A 33 -14.25 -27.09 15.35
C ARG A 33 -13.67 -25.73 15.77
N GLY A 34 -14.54 -24.74 16.02
CA GLY A 34 -14.13 -23.38 16.43
C GLY A 34 -13.04 -23.33 17.50
N PRO A 35 -13.16 -24.08 18.64
CA PRO A 35 -12.14 -24.10 19.69
C PRO A 35 -10.72 -24.46 19.22
N SER A 36 -10.60 -25.23 18.13
CA SER A 36 -9.29 -25.62 17.62
C SER A 36 -8.54 -24.46 16.96
N LEU A 37 -9.26 -23.53 16.35
CA LEU A 37 -8.68 -22.37 15.68
C LEU A 37 -8.25 -21.27 16.67
N TYR A 38 -8.92 -21.19 17.83
CA TYR A 38 -8.54 -20.23 18.89
C TYR A 38 -7.16 -20.49 19.50
N LYS A 39 -6.57 -21.68 19.29
CA LYS A 39 -5.16 -21.93 19.65
C LYS A 39 -4.17 -21.12 18.81
N TYR A 40 -4.56 -20.76 17.60
CA TYR A 40 -3.72 -20.00 16.65
C TYR A 40 -4.11 -18.53 16.62
N PHE A 41 -5.40 -18.24 16.74
CA PHE A 41 -5.95 -16.89 16.75
C PHE A 41 -6.82 -16.72 18.02
N PRO A 42 -6.25 -16.27 19.13
CA PRO A 42 -6.95 -16.20 20.42
C PRO A 42 -8.13 -15.22 20.41
N SER A 43 -8.23 -14.36 19.42
CA SER A 43 -9.35 -13.44 19.22
C SER A 43 -9.55 -13.13 17.74
N LEU A 44 -10.68 -12.52 17.40
CA LEU A 44 -10.91 -11.98 16.06
C LEU A 44 -9.89 -10.87 15.71
N HIS A 45 -9.53 -10.04 16.68
CA HIS A 45 -8.49 -9.01 16.47
C HIS A 45 -7.12 -9.63 16.19
N ALA A 46 -6.76 -10.75 16.82
CA ALA A 46 -5.52 -11.46 16.49
C ALA A 46 -5.52 -12.00 15.04
N MET A 47 -6.69 -12.38 14.51
CA MET A 47 -6.82 -12.79 13.11
C MET A 47 -6.71 -11.58 12.18
N TYR A 48 -7.30 -10.43 12.53
CA TYR A 48 -7.12 -9.19 11.77
C TYR A 48 -5.66 -8.72 11.79
N ASP A 49 -4.96 -8.85 12.91
CA ASP A 49 -3.54 -8.50 13.01
C ASP A 49 -2.67 -9.36 12.08
N ALA A 50 -2.92 -10.66 12.05
CA ALA A 50 -2.23 -11.58 11.13
C ALA A 50 -2.55 -11.27 9.64
N LEU A 51 -3.80 -10.90 9.33
CA LEU A 51 -4.20 -10.46 7.98
C LEU A 51 -3.56 -9.14 7.60
N PHE A 52 -3.46 -8.22 8.54
CA PHE A 52 -2.78 -6.93 8.36
C PHE A 52 -1.29 -7.15 8.07
N ALA A 53 -0.61 -7.98 8.86
CA ALA A 53 0.79 -8.33 8.64
C ALA A 53 1.02 -9.00 7.27
N ARG A 54 0.12 -9.93 6.89
CA ARG A 54 0.13 -10.56 5.56
C ARG A 54 -0.02 -9.53 4.45
N GLY A 55 -1.02 -8.65 4.55
CA GLY A 55 -1.26 -7.62 3.54
C GLY A 55 -0.06 -6.70 3.35
N LEU A 56 0.55 -6.21 4.45
CA LEU A 56 1.78 -5.42 4.39
C LEU A 56 2.91 -6.17 3.69
N ALA A 57 3.11 -7.45 4.03
CA ALA A 57 4.19 -8.24 3.43
C ALA A 57 3.97 -8.46 1.92
N GLU A 58 2.74 -8.72 1.48
CA GLU A 58 2.38 -8.90 0.07
C GLU A 58 2.51 -7.59 -0.72
N GLU A 59 2.01 -6.46 -0.19
CA GLU A 59 2.14 -5.15 -0.82
C GLU A 59 3.62 -4.75 -0.95
N ARG A 60 4.39 -4.89 0.14
CA ARG A 60 5.85 -4.65 0.13
C ARG A 60 6.56 -5.50 -0.91
N ALA A 61 6.24 -6.79 -0.99
CA ALA A 61 6.85 -7.70 -1.98
C ALA A 61 6.55 -7.24 -3.41
N ALA A 62 5.32 -6.79 -3.70
CA ALA A 62 4.95 -6.24 -5.00
C ALA A 62 5.71 -4.96 -5.34
N VAL A 63 5.88 -4.06 -4.37
CA VAL A 63 6.65 -2.81 -4.52
C VAL A 63 8.12 -3.12 -4.79
N LEU A 64 8.74 -3.98 -3.99
CA LEU A 64 10.15 -4.34 -4.15
C LEU A 64 10.41 -5.02 -5.50
N ALA A 65 9.53 -5.92 -5.92
CA ALA A 65 9.62 -6.58 -7.24
C ALA A 65 9.49 -5.57 -8.39
N ALA A 66 8.61 -4.58 -8.26
CA ALA A 66 8.46 -3.54 -9.29
C ALA A 66 9.67 -2.59 -9.37
N MET A 67 10.38 -2.38 -8.26
CA MET A 67 11.59 -1.54 -8.23
C MET A 67 12.87 -2.27 -8.60
N ASP A 68 12.84 -3.61 -8.71
CA ASP A 68 14.03 -4.40 -8.98
C ASP A 68 14.69 -4.01 -10.31
N GLY A 69 16.00 -3.88 -10.30
CA GLY A 69 16.79 -3.46 -11.47
C GLY A 69 16.61 -2.01 -11.92
N LEU A 70 15.69 -1.24 -11.33
CA LEU A 70 15.49 0.17 -11.68
C LEU A 70 16.51 1.09 -10.98
N PRO A 71 16.94 2.16 -11.66
CA PRO A 71 17.72 3.22 -11.02
C PRO A 71 16.95 3.81 -9.83
N ARG A 72 17.68 4.22 -8.79
CA ARG A 72 17.08 4.86 -7.61
C ARG A 72 16.48 6.24 -7.91
N GLY A 73 15.60 6.69 -7.03
CA GLY A 73 14.92 7.98 -7.11
C GLY A 73 13.64 7.90 -7.95
N VAL A 74 13.42 8.88 -8.84
CA VAL A 74 12.16 9.02 -9.59
C VAL A 74 11.69 7.75 -10.30
N PRO A 75 12.54 6.96 -10.99
CA PRO A 75 12.07 5.71 -11.63
C PRO A 75 11.45 4.72 -10.63
N ARG A 76 12.00 4.62 -9.43
CA ARG A 76 11.46 3.74 -8.37
C ARG A 76 10.19 4.31 -7.76
N LEU A 77 10.07 5.62 -7.59
CA LEU A 77 8.84 6.26 -7.13
C LEU A 77 7.67 5.96 -8.08
N HIS A 78 7.86 6.06 -9.39
CA HIS A 78 6.86 5.66 -10.38
C HIS A 78 6.47 4.18 -10.27
N ALA A 79 7.46 3.29 -10.22
CA ALA A 79 7.23 1.86 -10.15
C ALA A 79 6.51 1.46 -8.85
N ALA A 80 6.90 2.05 -7.71
CA ALA A 80 6.27 1.85 -6.41
C ALA A 80 4.80 2.30 -6.43
N ALA A 81 4.50 3.50 -6.94
CA ALA A 81 3.13 3.99 -7.08
C ALA A 81 2.25 3.03 -7.87
N ALA A 82 2.72 2.60 -9.04
CA ALA A 82 1.97 1.68 -9.89
C ALA A 82 1.77 0.32 -9.21
N ALA A 83 2.76 -0.18 -8.46
CA ALA A 83 2.67 -1.44 -7.73
C ALA A 83 1.68 -1.36 -6.57
N ILE A 84 1.71 -0.30 -5.75
CA ILE A 84 0.78 -0.07 -4.64
C ILE A 84 -0.65 0.00 -5.17
N VAL A 85 -0.92 0.86 -6.15
CA VAL A 85 -2.27 1.02 -6.71
C VAL A 85 -2.78 -0.29 -7.30
N ARG A 86 -1.93 -1.01 -8.04
CA ARG A 86 -2.27 -2.32 -8.62
C ARG A 86 -2.59 -3.34 -7.54
N TRP A 87 -1.71 -3.50 -6.57
CA TRP A 87 -1.91 -4.47 -5.48
C TRP A 87 -3.21 -4.20 -4.72
N CYS A 88 -3.50 -2.94 -4.41
CA CYS A 88 -4.72 -2.55 -3.72
C CYS A 88 -6.00 -2.93 -4.47
N VAL A 89 -6.05 -2.76 -5.80
CA VAL A 89 -7.25 -3.11 -6.58
C VAL A 89 -7.34 -4.61 -6.85
N GLU A 90 -6.23 -5.32 -6.87
CA GLU A 90 -6.19 -6.79 -6.99
C GLU A 90 -6.50 -7.50 -5.66
N HIS A 91 -6.27 -6.82 -4.51
CA HIS A 91 -6.49 -7.37 -3.15
C HIS A 91 -7.41 -6.47 -2.31
N PRO A 92 -8.64 -6.16 -2.78
CA PRO A 92 -9.48 -5.09 -2.20
C PRO A 92 -9.82 -5.31 -0.71
N ALA A 93 -9.99 -6.55 -0.26
CA ALA A 93 -10.31 -6.85 1.13
C ALA A 93 -9.13 -6.56 2.08
N LEU A 94 -7.91 -6.93 1.69
CA LEU A 94 -6.70 -6.61 2.45
C LEU A 94 -6.39 -5.11 2.37
N ALA A 95 -6.49 -4.49 1.20
CA ALA A 95 -6.29 -3.06 1.01
C ALA A 95 -7.24 -2.24 1.91
N GLN A 96 -8.51 -2.62 2.03
CA GLN A 96 -9.44 -1.98 2.95
C GLN A 96 -8.98 -2.10 4.41
N LEU A 97 -8.51 -3.28 4.82
CA LEU A 97 -8.01 -3.49 6.18
C LEU A 97 -6.78 -2.62 6.46
N LEU A 98 -5.84 -2.51 5.53
CA LEU A 98 -4.59 -1.76 5.69
C LEU A 98 -4.82 -0.25 5.70
N HIS A 99 -5.54 0.27 4.72
CA HIS A 99 -5.55 1.71 4.44
C HIS A 99 -6.74 2.46 5.05
N TRP A 100 -7.86 1.78 5.38
CA TRP A 100 -9.07 2.47 5.87
C TRP A 100 -9.50 2.15 7.30
N ARG A 101 -8.83 1.21 8.00
CA ARG A 101 -9.17 0.79 9.37
C ARG A 101 -10.68 0.54 9.57
N PRO A 102 -11.32 -0.32 8.75
CA PRO A 102 -12.79 -0.45 8.74
C PRO A 102 -13.33 -1.22 9.95
N VAL A 103 -12.47 -1.79 10.80
CA VAL A 103 -12.86 -2.63 11.94
C VAL A 103 -12.84 -1.78 13.21
N PRO A 104 -13.99 -1.52 13.85
CA PRO A 104 -14.05 -0.74 15.08
C PRO A 104 -13.22 -1.38 16.20
N GLY A 105 -12.38 -0.56 16.85
CA GLY A 105 -11.56 -0.99 17.99
C GLY A 105 -10.39 -1.91 17.65
N PHE A 106 -10.15 -2.21 16.36
CA PHE A 106 -8.96 -2.91 15.95
C PHE A 106 -7.80 -1.94 15.78
N GLU A 107 -6.68 -2.27 16.39
CA GLU A 107 -5.38 -1.64 16.18
C GLU A 107 -4.35 -2.74 15.92
N PRO A 108 -3.48 -2.59 14.91
CA PRO A 108 -2.39 -3.53 14.69
C PRO A 108 -1.48 -3.60 15.90
N SER A 109 -0.89 -4.77 16.16
CA SER A 109 0.11 -4.94 17.21
C SER A 109 1.34 -4.05 16.94
N ALA A 110 2.12 -3.74 17.97
CA ALA A 110 3.33 -2.93 17.83
C ALA A 110 4.34 -3.56 16.83
N GLU A 111 4.42 -4.90 16.81
CA GLU A 111 5.26 -5.63 15.86
C GLU A 111 4.79 -5.45 14.43
N THR A 112 3.50 -5.65 14.18
CA THR A 112 2.89 -5.47 12.86
C THR A 112 2.98 -4.02 12.38
N PHE A 113 2.76 -3.06 13.29
CA PHE A 113 2.85 -1.64 12.98
C PHE A 113 4.28 -1.19 12.64
N ALA A 114 5.30 -1.81 13.26
CA ALA A 114 6.71 -1.50 12.94
C ALA A 114 7.06 -1.78 11.48
N ALA A 115 6.45 -2.80 10.85
CA ALA A 115 6.63 -3.06 9.41
C ALA A 115 6.08 -1.91 8.55
N SER A 116 4.91 -1.36 8.90
CA SER A 116 4.34 -0.20 8.20
C SER A 116 5.20 1.07 8.35
N VAL A 117 5.85 1.26 9.50
CA VAL A 117 6.81 2.36 9.71
C VAL A 117 8.02 2.18 8.79
N GLN A 118 8.55 0.95 8.68
CA GLN A 118 9.68 0.66 7.81
C GLN A 118 9.36 0.94 6.33
N ASP A 119 8.15 0.60 5.87
CA ASP A 119 7.73 0.91 4.49
C ASP A 119 7.71 2.42 4.22
N SER A 120 7.25 3.21 5.20
CA SER A 120 7.27 4.67 5.11
C SER A 120 8.69 5.24 5.12
N GLU A 121 9.61 4.67 5.88
CA GLU A 121 11.02 5.06 5.90
C GLU A 121 11.71 4.72 4.57
N ASP A 122 11.43 3.56 3.98
CA ASP A 122 11.95 3.15 2.69
C ASP A 122 11.46 4.07 1.56
N GLU A 123 10.18 4.46 1.56
CA GLU A 123 9.63 5.46 0.62
C GLU A 123 10.35 6.81 0.78
N ARG A 124 10.52 7.29 2.01
CA ARG A 124 11.27 8.52 2.30
C ARG A 124 12.72 8.45 1.80
N ALA A 125 13.37 7.30 1.91
CA ALA A 125 14.72 7.13 1.41
C ALA A 125 14.82 7.25 -0.12
N GLU A 126 13.78 6.89 -0.87
CA GLU A 126 13.75 7.11 -2.33
C GLU A 126 13.54 8.60 -2.69
N PHE A 127 12.74 9.37 -1.92
CA PHE A 127 12.65 10.82 -2.09
C PHE A 127 13.99 11.51 -1.81
N ALA A 128 14.63 11.19 -0.68
CA ALA A 128 15.95 11.72 -0.33
C ALA A 128 17.00 11.40 -1.42
N GLU A 129 16.95 10.19 -1.99
CA GLU A 129 17.86 9.79 -3.06
C GLU A 129 17.56 10.54 -4.37
N ALA A 130 16.30 10.77 -4.72
CA ALA A 130 15.91 11.57 -5.88
C ALA A 130 16.42 13.02 -5.77
N VAL A 131 16.35 13.60 -4.57
CA VAL A 131 16.92 14.91 -4.27
C VAL A 131 18.45 14.89 -4.40
N ARG A 132 19.12 13.91 -3.82
CA ARG A 132 20.58 13.74 -3.91
C ARG A 132 21.07 13.60 -5.36
N LEU A 133 20.28 12.94 -6.21
CA LEU A 133 20.57 12.77 -7.64
C LEU A 133 20.20 14.00 -8.49
N GLY A 134 19.66 15.05 -7.89
CA GLY A 134 19.22 16.26 -8.59
C GLY A 134 17.97 16.05 -9.45
N GLN A 135 17.24 14.98 -9.24
CA GLN A 135 15.99 14.67 -9.95
C GLN A 135 14.80 15.47 -9.38
N LEU A 136 14.86 15.78 -8.09
CA LEU A 136 13.85 16.58 -7.38
C LEU A 136 14.51 17.71 -6.60
N SER A 137 13.73 18.75 -6.30
CA SER A 137 14.15 19.86 -5.44
C SER A 137 14.28 19.40 -3.98
N PRO A 138 15.07 20.11 -3.14
CA PRO A 138 15.22 19.78 -1.72
C PRO A 138 13.90 19.69 -0.94
N ALA A 139 12.84 20.37 -1.39
CA ALA A 139 11.53 20.33 -0.77
C ALA A 139 10.85 18.96 -0.84
N ALA A 140 11.27 18.09 -1.78
CA ALA A 140 10.76 16.74 -1.89
C ALA A 140 11.21 15.82 -0.74
N ASP A 141 12.35 16.09 -0.11
CA ASP A 141 12.80 15.35 1.07
C ASP A 141 12.17 15.91 2.34
N SER A 142 10.85 15.75 2.45
CA SER A 142 10.06 16.24 3.57
C SER A 142 8.88 15.34 3.90
N ASP A 143 8.41 15.36 5.16
CA ASP A 143 7.20 14.65 5.57
C ASP A 143 5.96 15.14 4.82
N GLU A 144 5.94 16.41 4.42
CA GLU A 144 4.83 16.99 3.68
C GLU A 144 4.75 16.39 2.28
N ALA A 145 5.87 16.26 1.58
CA ALA A 145 5.93 15.63 0.26
C ALA A 145 5.51 14.16 0.32
N ALA A 146 6.02 13.39 1.28
CA ALA A 146 5.63 11.98 1.47
C ALA A 146 4.13 11.84 1.76
N ARG A 147 3.57 12.69 2.65
CA ARG A 147 2.12 12.69 2.93
C ARG A 147 1.28 13.06 1.71
N LEU A 148 1.73 14.04 0.92
CA LEU A 148 1.03 14.45 -0.30
C LEU A 148 1.02 13.31 -1.32
N TYR A 149 2.15 12.63 -1.49
CA TYR A 149 2.24 11.45 -2.36
C TYR A 149 1.27 10.36 -1.91
N THR A 150 1.26 10.01 -0.63
CA THR A 150 0.32 9.04 -0.04
C THR A 150 -1.14 9.46 -0.27
N VAL A 151 -1.49 10.75 -0.10
CA VAL A 151 -2.85 11.27 -0.34
C VAL A 151 -3.27 11.08 -1.80
N ILE A 152 -2.36 11.34 -2.75
CA ILE A 152 -2.63 11.16 -4.18
C ILE A 152 -2.92 9.69 -4.50
N LEU A 153 -2.07 8.76 -4.06
CA LEU A 153 -2.27 7.33 -4.29
C LEU A 153 -3.54 6.82 -3.61
N SER A 154 -3.77 7.19 -2.35
CA SER A 154 -4.99 6.83 -1.62
C SER A 154 -6.25 7.36 -2.30
N GLY A 155 -6.19 8.56 -2.88
CA GLY A 155 -7.27 9.14 -3.67
C GLY A 155 -7.60 8.30 -4.91
N LEU A 156 -6.60 7.89 -5.67
CA LEU A 156 -6.77 7.02 -6.84
C LEU A 156 -7.42 5.68 -6.46
N ILE A 157 -6.86 5.03 -5.43
CA ILE A 157 -7.36 3.73 -4.95
C ILE A 157 -8.80 3.86 -4.46
N SER A 158 -9.09 4.85 -3.61
CA SER A 158 -10.43 5.07 -3.07
C SER A 158 -11.47 5.33 -4.15
N GLN A 159 -11.13 6.17 -5.14
CA GLN A 159 -12.03 6.47 -6.26
C GLN A 159 -12.26 5.24 -7.14
N GLN A 160 -11.21 4.47 -7.40
CA GLN A 160 -11.34 3.23 -8.17
C GLN A 160 -12.23 2.22 -7.46
N MET A 161 -11.99 1.98 -6.17
CA MET A 161 -12.79 1.02 -5.38
C MET A 161 -14.24 1.45 -5.19
N ALA A 162 -14.49 2.76 -5.10
CA ALA A 162 -15.84 3.29 -4.91
C ALA A 162 -16.68 3.28 -6.20
N ASN A 163 -16.06 3.56 -7.35
CA ASN A 163 -16.79 3.78 -8.59
C ASN A 163 -16.75 2.60 -9.57
N GLN A 164 -15.67 1.82 -9.54
CA GLN A 164 -15.50 0.66 -10.43
C GLN A 164 -14.83 -0.50 -9.67
N PRO A 165 -15.48 -1.03 -8.61
CA PRO A 165 -14.94 -2.18 -7.88
C PRO A 165 -14.85 -3.38 -8.83
N GLY A 166 -13.72 -4.06 -8.85
CA GLY A 166 -13.49 -5.21 -9.69
C GLY A 166 -12.95 -4.93 -11.10
N ALA A 167 -12.80 -3.65 -11.51
CA ALA A 167 -12.02 -3.34 -12.70
C ALA A 167 -10.53 -3.59 -12.44
N SER A 168 -9.83 -4.15 -13.43
CA SER A 168 -8.39 -4.37 -13.35
C SER A 168 -7.62 -3.04 -13.29
N PHE A 169 -6.35 -3.09 -12.88
CA PHE A 169 -5.48 -1.91 -12.89
C PHE A 169 -5.41 -1.26 -14.27
N ALA A 170 -5.36 -2.05 -15.34
CA ALA A 170 -5.24 -1.55 -16.71
C ALA A 170 -6.54 -0.92 -17.26
N GLU A 171 -7.71 -1.38 -16.80
CA GLU A 171 -9.02 -0.98 -17.31
C GLU A 171 -9.73 0.08 -16.45
N GLY A 172 -9.32 0.22 -15.18
CA GLY A 172 -9.93 1.13 -14.23
C GLY A 172 -9.81 2.59 -14.65
N ALA A 173 -10.89 3.35 -14.57
CA ALA A 173 -10.92 4.75 -14.97
C ALA A 173 -9.96 5.63 -14.14
N PHE A 174 -9.79 5.29 -12.86
CA PHE A 174 -8.92 6.05 -11.95
C PHE A 174 -7.51 5.47 -11.89
N THR A 175 -7.34 4.16 -11.97
CA THR A 175 -6.01 3.53 -11.95
C THR A 175 -5.16 3.89 -13.18
N ARG A 176 -5.79 4.12 -14.34
CA ARG A 176 -5.09 4.63 -15.52
C ARG A 176 -4.49 6.02 -15.36
N LEU A 177 -4.90 6.76 -14.34
CA LEU A 177 -4.35 8.09 -14.01
C LEU A 177 -3.12 8.03 -13.11
N THR A 178 -2.68 6.83 -12.71
CA THR A 178 -1.57 6.68 -11.75
C THR A 178 -0.31 7.40 -12.23
N ASP A 179 0.15 7.13 -13.44
CA ASP A 179 1.35 7.78 -13.98
C ASP A 179 1.18 9.30 -14.07
N THR A 180 0.05 9.77 -14.60
CA THR A 180 -0.24 11.22 -14.68
C THR A 180 -0.27 11.88 -13.30
N ALA A 181 -0.85 11.22 -12.29
CA ALA A 181 -0.92 11.76 -10.94
C ALA A 181 0.46 11.84 -10.28
N VAL A 182 1.30 10.83 -10.51
CA VAL A 182 2.70 10.85 -10.07
C VAL A 182 3.49 11.94 -10.80
N GLU A 183 3.33 12.08 -12.11
CA GLU A 183 3.97 13.16 -12.89
C GLU A 183 3.59 14.55 -12.38
N ILE A 184 2.31 14.80 -12.07
CA ILE A 184 1.84 16.07 -11.49
C ILE A 184 2.50 16.32 -10.12
N PHE A 185 2.60 15.28 -9.29
CA PHE A 185 3.30 15.38 -8.01
C PHE A 185 4.77 15.72 -8.21
N LEU A 186 5.48 15.00 -9.07
CA LEU A 186 6.91 15.21 -9.33
C LEU A 186 7.18 16.60 -9.92
N ALA A 187 6.31 17.11 -10.81
CA ALA A 187 6.41 18.44 -11.38
C ALA A 187 6.32 19.55 -10.31
N ALA A 188 5.57 19.32 -9.22
CA ALA A 188 5.53 20.26 -8.10
C ALA A 188 6.87 20.37 -7.33
N TYR A 189 7.74 19.38 -7.50
CA TYR A 189 9.05 19.29 -6.85
C TYR A 189 10.21 19.29 -7.87
N GLU A 190 10.01 19.82 -9.07
CA GLU A 190 11.10 19.95 -10.04
C GLU A 190 12.30 20.73 -9.47
N PRO A 191 13.54 20.30 -9.77
CA PRO A 191 14.72 21.04 -9.35
C PRO A 191 14.76 22.42 -10.01
N PRO A 192 15.29 23.44 -9.33
CA PRO A 192 15.44 24.76 -9.93
C PRO A 192 16.36 24.66 -11.17
N PRO A 193 16.11 25.49 -12.21
CA PRO A 193 16.96 25.49 -13.38
C PRO A 193 18.41 25.80 -12.99
N PRO A 194 19.40 25.21 -13.67
CA PRO A 194 20.80 25.50 -13.39
C PRO A 194 21.08 27.01 -13.52
N PRO A 195 21.96 27.56 -12.67
CA PRO A 195 22.29 28.98 -12.73
C PRO A 195 22.77 29.34 -14.13
N THR A 196 22.13 30.32 -14.76
CA THR A 196 22.56 30.87 -16.04
C THR A 196 23.97 31.44 -15.88
N THR A 197 24.95 30.81 -16.48
CA THR A 197 26.31 31.38 -16.54
C THR A 197 26.23 32.69 -17.31
N PRO A 198 26.62 33.82 -16.71
CA PRO A 198 26.66 35.09 -17.46
C PRO A 198 27.60 34.92 -18.67
N PRO A 199 27.28 35.55 -19.80
CA PRO A 199 28.18 35.50 -20.96
C PRO A 199 29.55 36.03 -20.52
N ALA A 200 30.59 35.31 -20.93
CA ALA A 200 31.97 35.75 -20.70
C ALA A 200 32.18 37.14 -21.30
N PRO A 201 32.91 38.06 -20.62
CA PRO A 201 33.13 39.42 -21.08
C PRO A 201 33.94 39.49 -22.37
#